data_9f78ddcf507b79b9011c2090458de5fd
#
_entry.id   9f78ddcf507b79b9011c2090458de5fd
#
_cell.length_a   1.000
_cell.length_b   1.000
_cell.length_c   1.000
_cell.angle_alpha   90.00
_cell.angle_beta   90.00
_cell.angle_gamma   90.00
#
_symmetry.space_group_name_H-M   'P 1'
#
loop_
_entity.id
_entity.type
_entity.pdbx_description
1 polymer ?
#
loop_
_entity_poly.entity_id
_entity_poly.type
_entity_poly.pdbx_seq_one_letter_code
_entity_poly.pdbx_strand_id
1 'polypeptide(L)'
;MKTLCRWLGASEDTIKELVFEALKTEGDEYQPIAHQTQLIFEDKPLPEGAMPLLAWANSEYWKDISLEVEPVIAYIISRGYDPFDGTFYWSPVSGYESRVIIPFRWEGRVVGNTARKVTAGKPKYLSDQHPHFVFNFDQQKENQKYIFVCEGPFDALAIGGVALLTNEIAEQQSRIINSLGAEVIVIPDQDRAGLVLFDRAAELGWAVAIPNWDPDVKDTADAVQRYGRLFVMVDAIKTAQQGQIKINMAKKQQEHKLERLENV
;
A
#
# COMPACT_ATOMS: atom_id res chain seq x y z
N MET A 1 18.39 22.29 16.02
CA MET A 1 19.82 22.20 16.42
C MET A 1 20.11 22.87 17.75
N LYS A 2 19.96 24.20 17.91
CA LYS A 2 20.29 24.95 19.18
C LYS A 2 19.64 24.35 20.44
N THR A 3 18.37 23.96 20.37
CA THR A 3 17.62 23.37 21.50
C THR A 3 18.17 22.00 21.92
N LEU A 4 18.54 21.16 20.94
CA LEU A 4 19.13 19.85 21.20
C LEU A 4 20.52 19.97 21.85
N CYS A 5 21.37 20.89 21.35
CA CYS A 5 22.71 21.14 21.92
C CYS A 5 22.64 21.62 23.38
N ARG A 6 21.66 22.50 23.71
CA ARG A 6 21.41 22.93 25.11
C ARG A 6 20.96 21.78 25.98
N TRP A 7 20.10 20.92 25.48
CA TRP A 7 19.60 19.74 26.20
C TRP A 7 20.72 18.72 26.48
N LEU A 8 21.71 18.63 25.58
CA LEU A 8 22.91 17.81 25.73
C LEU A 8 24.02 18.48 26.61
N GLY A 9 23.74 19.64 27.20
CA GLY A 9 24.67 20.33 28.10
C GLY A 9 25.80 21.10 27.44
N ALA A 10 25.70 21.40 26.14
CA ALA A 10 26.68 22.23 25.44
C ALA A 10 26.63 23.68 25.90
N SER A 11 27.81 24.33 26.05
CA SER A 11 27.89 25.73 26.39
C SER A 11 27.35 26.62 25.26
N GLU A 12 26.91 27.83 25.58
CA GLU A 12 26.43 28.80 24.57
C GLU A 12 27.50 29.12 23.52
N ASP A 13 28.79 29.10 23.89
CA ASP A 13 29.89 29.35 22.95
C ASP A 13 30.12 28.16 22.02
N THR A 14 30.06 26.92 22.55
CA THR A 14 30.09 25.70 21.73
C THR A 14 28.89 25.65 20.77
N ILE A 15 27.70 26.08 21.20
CA ILE A 15 26.52 26.15 20.34
C ILE A 15 26.72 27.19 19.22
N LYS A 16 27.32 28.35 19.51
CA LYS A 16 27.66 29.36 18.50
C LYS A 16 28.67 28.85 17.48
N GLU A 17 29.73 28.18 17.92
CA GLU A 17 30.71 27.56 17.03
C GLU A 17 30.11 26.52 16.13
N LEU A 18 29.30 25.56 16.66
CA LEU A 18 28.63 24.55 15.89
C LEU A 18 27.62 25.12 14.87
N VAL A 19 26.90 26.18 15.24
CA VAL A 19 26.00 26.88 14.33
C VAL A 19 26.80 27.62 13.25
N PHE A 20 27.94 28.24 13.60
CA PHE A 20 28.79 28.94 12.64
C PHE A 20 29.47 27.98 11.67
N GLU A 21 29.93 26.81 12.13
CA GLU A 21 30.43 25.74 11.24
C GLU A 21 29.34 25.16 10.34
N ALA A 22 28.14 24.92 10.87
CA ALA A 22 27.02 24.46 10.06
C ALA A 22 26.61 25.47 8.98
N LEU A 23 26.64 26.78 9.30
CA LEU A 23 26.38 27.84 8.32
C LEU A 23 27.52 28.03 7.31
N LYS A 24 28.78 27.72 7.67
CA LYS A 24 29.88 27.68 6.72
C LYS A 24 29.77 26.52 5.72
N THR A 25 29.35 25.35 6.19
CA THR A 25 29.11 24.19 5.31
C THR A 25 27.90 24.36 4.41
N GLU A 26 26.93 25.20 4.78
CA GLU A 26 25.82 25.59 3.87
C GLU A 26 26.26 26.53 2.74
N GLY A 27 27.45 27.14 2.84
CA GLY A 27 28.01 28.02 1.80
C GLY A 27 28.77 27.30 0.69
N ASP A 28 29.25 26.11 0.91
CA ASP A 28 29.70 25.22 -0.15
C ASP A 28 28.45 24.55 -0.74
N GLU A 29 28.11 24.95 -1.97
CA GLU A 29 26.97 24.48 -2.76
C GLU A 29 26.54 23.07 -2.32
N TYR A 30 25.49 22.98 -1.51
CA TYR A 30 24.67 21.79 -1.45
C TYR A 30 24.14 21.60 -2.87
N GLN A 31 24.94 20.98 -3.71
CA GLN A 31 24.38 20.31 -4.88
C GLN A 31 23.54 19.18 -4.29
N PRO A 32 22.22 19.29 -4.35
CA PRO A 32 21.41 18.14 -4.08
C PRO A 32 22.01 17.07 -4.98
N ILE A 33 22.43 15.95 -4.39
CA ILE A 33 22.77 14.76 -5.15
C ILE A 33 21.48 14.38 -5.84
N ALA A 34 21.20 15.05 -6.95
CA ALA A 34 20.14 14.74 -7.90
C ALA A 34 20.56 13.49 -8.69
N HIS A 35 20.93 12.44 -7.98
CA HIS A 35 20.64 11.10 -8.41
C HIS A 35 19.23 10.76 -7.88
N GLN A 36 18.25 11.58 -8.23
CA GLN A 36 16.96 11.03 -8.59
C GLN A 36 17.25 10.13 -9.77
N THR A 37 17.62 8.90 -9.49
CA THR A 37 17.47 7.82 -10.45
C THR A 37 15.97 7.87 -10.75
N GLN A 38 15.62 8.47 -11.89
CA GLN A 38 14.23 8.57 -12.33
C GLN A 38 13.75 7.12 -12.37
N LEU A 39 12.85 6.76 -11.49
CA LEU A 39 12.33 5.41 -11.43
C LEU A 39 11.52 5.19 -12.70
N ILE A 40 12.12 4.52 -13.66
CA ILE A 40 11.47 4.19 -14.93
C ILE A 40 10.94 2.78 -14.79
N PHE A 41 9.63 2.67 -14.65
CA PHE A 41 8.95 1.40 -14.87
C PHE A 41 8.60 1.30 -16.35
N GLU A 42 9.11 0.26 -17.00
CA GLU A 42 8.83 0.00 -18.42
C GLU A 42 7.36 -0.40 -18.61
N ASP A 43 6.81 -0.07 -19.75
CA ASP A 43 5.46 -0.45 -20.14
C ASP A 43 5.37 -1.98 -20.23
N LYS A 44 4.31 -2.54 -19.67
CA LYS A 44 3.98 -3.95 -19.79
C LYS A 44 2.57 -4.12 -20.32
N PRO A 45 2.37 -4.99 -21.32
CA PRO A 45 1.04 -5.22 -21.84
C PRO A 45 0.15 -5.87 -20.78
N LEU A 46 -1.14 -5.57 -20.84
CA LEU A 46 -2.15 -6.37 -20.14
C LEU A 46 -2.26 -7.75 -20.80
N PRO A 47 -2.84 -8.75 -20.09
CA PRO A 47 -3.18 -10.03 -20.69
C PRO A 47 -3.98 -9.83 -21.98
N GLU A 48 -3.77 -10.71 -22.95
CA GLU A 48 -4.47 -10.66 -24.24
C GLU A 48 -5.98 -10.58 -24.01
N GLY A 49 -6.67 -9.71 -24.78
CA GLY A 49 -8.11 -9.50 -24.67
C GLY A 49 -8.58 -8.80 -23.40
N ALA A 50 -7.67 -8.37 -22.51
CA ALA A 50 -8.07 -7.68 -21.29
C ALA A 50 -8.60 -6.28 -21.57
N MET A 51 -9.84 -6.02 -21.16
CA MET A 51 -10.49 -4.70 -21.23
C MET A 51 -11.20 -4.37 -19.92
N PRO A 52 -11.45 -3.07 -19.65
CA PRO A 52 -12.29 -2.68 -18.51
C PRO A 52 -13.64 -3.40 -18.55
N LEU A 53 -14.15 -3.82 -17.40
CA LEU A 53 -15.49 -4.43 -17.31
C LEU A 53 -16.57 -3.50 -17.86
N LEU A 54 -16.44 -2.19 -17.66
CA LEU A 54 -17.33 -1.19 -18.26
C LEU A 54 -17.31 -1.25 -19.80
N ALA A 55 -16.14 -1.44 -20.41
CA ALA A 55 -16.03 -1.54 -21.88
C ALA A 55 -16.68 -2.84 -22.39
N TRP A 56 -16.50 -3.96 -21.66
CA TRP A 56 -17.18 -5.21 -21.94
C TRP A 56 -18.71 -5.07 -21.86
N ALA A 57 -19.23 -4.44 -20.79
CA ALA A 57 -20.67 -4.23 -20.60
C ALA A 57 -21.31 -3.39 -21.71
N ASN A 58 -20.54 -2.51 -22.35
CA ASN A 58 -20.99 -1.68 -23.47
C ASN A 58 -20.68 -2.30 -24.85
N SER A 59 -20.11 -3.49 -24.90
CA SER A 59 -19.76 -4.16 -26.16
C SER A 59 -20.94 -4.96 -26.73
N GLU A 60 -20.89 -5.21 -28.05
CA GLU A 60 -21.83 -6.11 -28.74
C GLU A 60 -21.74 -7.56 -28.25
N TYR A 61 -20.58 -7.95 -27.69
CA TYR A 61 -20.31 -9.31 -27.19
C TYR A 61 -20.88 -9.57 -25.80
N TRP A 62 -21.43 -8.55 -25.12
CA TRP A 62 -21.89 -8.69 -23.71
C TRP A 62 -22.88 -9.84 -23.51
N LYS A 63 -23.80 -10.04 -24.47
CA LYS A 63 -24.81 -11.12 -24.37
C LYS A 63 -24.17 -12.51 -24.36
N ASP A 64 -23.05 -12.66 -25.07
CA ASP A 64 -22.40 -13.96 -25.24
C ASP A 64 -21.48 -14.29 -24.04
N ILE A 65 -20.85 -13.26 -23.44
CA ILE A 65 -19.87 -13.44 -22.37
C ILE A 65 -20.43 -13.21 -20.96
N SER A 66 -21.64 -12.69 -20.82
CA SER A 66 -22.18 -12.26 -19.52
C SER A 66 -22.19 -13.37 -18.46
N LEU A 67 -22.46 -14.61 -18.86
CA LEU A 67 -22.44 -15.77 -17.95
C LEU A 67 -21.01 -16.14 -17.51
N GLU A 68 -20.01 -15.91 -18.34
CA GLU A 68 -18.61 -16.22 -18.01
C GLU A 68 -18.01 -15.17 -17.07
N VAL A 69 -18.40 -13.90 -17.25
CA VAL A 69 -17.90 -12.78 -16.44
C VAL A 69 -18.65 -12.59 -15.13
N GLU A 70 -19.87 -13.15 -15.01
CA GLU A 70 -20.72 -13.02 -13.81
C GLU A 70 -20.00 -13.36 -12.49
N PRO A 71 -19.24 -14.46 -12.37
CA PRO A 71 -18.50 -14.75 -11.13
C PRO A 71 -17.47 -13.67 -10.76
N VAL A 72 -16.87 -13.02 -11.76
CA VAL A 72 -15.89 -11.94 -11.54
C VAL A 72 -16.61 -10.70 -11.03
N ILE A 73 -17.74 -10.32 -11.63
CA ILE A 73 -18.57 -9.20 -11.18
C ILE A 73 -19.09 -9.44 -9.77
N ALA A 74 -19.65 -10.63 -9.52
CA ALA A 74 -20.16 -11.01 -8.19
C ALA A 74 -19.05 -10.92 -7.12
N TYR A 75 -17.83 -11.36 -7.45
CA TYR A 75 -16.70 -11.25 -6.56
C TYR A 75 -16.35 -9.78 -6.23
N ILE A 76 -16.29 -8.90 -7.23
CA ILE A 76 -15.98 -7.48 -7.03
C ILE A 76 -17.03 -6.81 -6.15
N ILE A 77 -18.32 -7.07 -6.41
CA ILE A 77 -19.44 -6.58 -5.61
C ILE A 77 -19.36 -7.11 -4.17
N SER A 78 -19.04 -8.41 -4.01
CA SER A 78 -18.90 -9.02 -2.68
C SER A 78 -17.75 -8.43 -1.86
N ARG A 79 -16.77 -7.79 -2.53
CA ARG A 79 -15.68 -7.05 -1.89
C ARG A 79 -15.99 -5.55 -1.67
N GLY A 80 -17.22 -5.11 -1.98
CA GLY A 80 -17.70 -3.76 -1.75
C GLY A 80 -17.30 -2.74 -2.83
N TYR A 81 -16.91 -3.19 -4.04
CA TYR A 81 -16.53 -2.31 -5.15
C TYR A 81 -17.57 -2.25 -6.25
N ASP A 82 -17.58 -1.16 -7.00
CA ASP A 82 -18.29 -1.05 -8.27
C ASP A 82 -17.46 -1.71 -9.38
N PRO A 83 -17.93 -2.78 -10.01
CA PRO A 83 -17.20 -3.44 -11.09
C PRO A 83 -17.02 -2.57 -12.34
N PHE A 84 -17.79 -1.49 -12.48
CA PHE A 84 -17.83 -0.65 -13.67
C PHE A 84 -17.22 0.74 -13.49
N ASP A 85 -16.48 0.99 -12.41
CA ASP A 85 -15.77 2.26 -12.16
C ASP A 85 -14.50 2.46 -13.03
N GLY A 86 -14.15 1.47 -13.86
CA GLY A 86 -12.98 1.51 -14.73
C GLY A 86 -11.70 0.93 -14.10
N THR A 87 -11.75 0.54 -12.82
CA THR A 87 -10.59 -0.04 -12.10
C THR A 87 -10.35 -1.49 -12.50
N PHE A 88 -11.42 -2.25 -12.73
CA PHE A 88 -11.39 -3.70 -12.91
C PHE A 88 -11.50 -4.09 -14.37
N TYR A 89 -10.65 -5.03 -14.75
CA TYR A 89 -10.54 -5.57 -16.10
C TYR A 89 -10.84 -7.06 -16.10
N TRP A 90 -11.20 -7.57 -17.25
CA TRP A 90 -11.43 -8.99 -17.49
C TRP A 90 -10.99 -9.38 -18.90
N SER A 91 -10.65 -10.66 -19.10
CA SER A 91 -10.27 -11.23 -20.38
C SER A 91 -10.95 -12.60 -20.56
N PRO A 92 -11.50 -12.88 -21.74
CA PRO A 92 -12.08 -14.20 -22.08
C PRO A 92 -10.99 -15.25 -22.41
N VAL A 93 -9.72 -14.85 -22.46
CA VAL A 93 -8.62 -15.75 -22.84
C VAL A 93 -8.40 -16.79 -21.75
N SER A 94 -8.17 -18.04 -22.18
CA SER A 94 -7.93 -19.19 -21.30
C SER A 94 -6.90 -18.90 -20.21
N GLY A 95 -7.28 -19.19 -18.96
CA GLY A 95 -6.51 -18.91 -17.77
C GLY A 95 -6.82 -17.57 -17.10
N TYR A 96 -7.56 -16.65 -17.78
CA TYR A 96 -8.00 -15.36 -17.24
C TYR A 96 -9.51 -15.24 -17.09
N GLU A 97 -10.31 -16.11 -17.67
CA GLU A 97 -11.78 -16.11 -17.68
C GLU A 97 -12.41 -16.09 -16.28
N SER A 98 -11.74 -16.68 -15.31
CA SER A 98 -12.20 -16.71 -13.91
C SER A 98 -11.38 -15.76 -13.01
N ARG A 99 -10.86 -14.66 -13.57
CA ARG A 99 -10.00 -13.73 -12.83
C ARG A 99 -10.45 -12.28 -13.00
N VAL A 100 -10.40 -11.54 -11.90
CA VAL A 100 -10.41 -10.09 -11.96
C VAL A 100 -8.99 -9.59 -12.17
N ILE A 101 -8.80 -8.74 -13.17
CA ILE A 101 -7.50 -8.15 -13.53
C ILE A 101 -7.47 -6.72 -13.02
N ILE A 102 -6.40 -6.33 -12.33
CA ILE A 102 -6.15 -4.98 -11.85
C ILE A 102 -4.86 -4.49 -12.52
N PRO A 103 -4.93 -3.50 -13.43
CA PRO A 103 -3.76 -2.89 -14.04
C PRO A 103 -2.92 -2.14 -13.01
N PHE A 104 -1.61 -2.19 -13.15
CA PHE A 104 -0.67 -1.37 -12.43
C PHE A 104 -0.28 -0.17 -13.28
N ARG A 105 -0.44 1.03 -12.75
CA ARG A 105 -0.18 2.27 -13.47
C ARG A 105 0.93 3.07 -12.80
N TRP A 106 1.74 3.69 -13.64
CA TRP A 106 2.77 4.63 -13.25
C TRP A 106 2.80 5.79 -14.26
N GLU A 107 2.60 6.99 -13.78
CA GLU A 107 2.48 8.18 -14.66
C GLU A 107 1.44 7.98 -15.78
N GLY A 108 0.32 7.35 -15.43
CA GLY A 108 -0.78 7.04 -16.35
C GLY A 108 -0.56 5.85 -17.28
N ARG A 109 0.68 5.34 -17.43
CA ARG A 109 1.03 4.20 -18.29
C ARG A 109 0.80 2.88 -17.56
N VAL A 110 0.46 1.84 -18.31
CA VAL A 110 0.36 0.48 -17.75
C VAL A 110 1.75 -0.14 -17.67
N VAL A 111 2.17 -0.48 -16.45
CA VAL A 111 3.50 -1.04 -16.16
C VAL A 111 3.43 -2.44 -15.54
N GLY A 112 2.26 -3.05 -15.55
CA GLY A 112 2.03 -4.39 -15.03
C GLY A 112 0.57 -4.64 -14.70
N ASN A 113 0.32 -5.78 -14.09
CA ASN A 113 -1.01 -6.16 -13.63
C ASN A 113 -0.95 -7.28 -12.59
N THR A 114 -2.06 -7.48 -11.90
CA THR A 114 -2.35 -8.71 -11.18
C THR A 114 -3.71 -9.24 -11.56
N ALA A 115 -3.84 -10.56 -11.68
CA ALA A 115 -5.08 -11.25 -12.04
C ALA A 115 -5.46 -12.25 -10.93
N ARG A 116 -6.43 -11.86 -10.08
CA ARG A 116 -6.90 -12.68 -8.96
C ARG A 116 -7.98 -13.67 -9.41
N LYS A 117 -7.77 -14.95 -9.15
CA LYS A 117 -8.78 -15.98 -9.37
C LYS A 117 -9.93 -15.81 -8.38
N VAL A 118 -11.17 -15.75 -8.91
CA VAL A 118 -12.39 -15.55 -8.11
C VAL A 118 -13.08 -16.87 -7.75
N THR A 119 -12.70 -17.95 -8.44
CA THR A 119 -13.17 -19.31 -8.17
C THR A 119 -12.12 -20.09 -7.37
N ALA A 120 -12.50 -21.29 -6.86
CA ALA A 120 -11.54 -22.17 -6.19
C ALA A 120 -10.42 -22.61 -7.14
N GLY A 121 -9.22 -22.85 -6.59
CA GLY A 121 -8.05 -23.37 -7.31
C GLY A 121 -6.83 -22.46 -7.24
N LYS A 122 -5.69 -23.01 -7.69
CA LYS A 122 -4.38 -22.36 -7.71
C LYS A 122 -3.89 -22.16 -9.14
N PRO A 123 -3.01 -21.18 -9.39
CA PRO A 123 -2.57 -20.15 -8.45
C PRO A 123 -3.67 -19.10 -8.18
N LYS A 124 -3.72 -18.55 -6.96
CA LYS A 124 -4.67 -17.52 -6.55
C LYS A 124 -4.45 -16.22 -7.34
N TYR A 125 -3.20 -15.87 -7.58
CA TYR A 125 -2.81 -14.69 -8.35
C TYR A 125 -1.88 -15.08 -9.51
N LEU A 126 -2.05 -14.40 -10.63
CA LEU A 126 -1.09 -14.28 -11.73
C LEU A 126 -0.70 -12.81 -11.78
N SER A 127 0.58 -12.51 -11.58
CA SER A 127 1.04 -11.13 -11.57
C SER A 127 2.22 -10.95 -12.51
N ASP A 128 2.18 -9.90 -13.31
CA ASP A 128 3.31 -9.37 -14.06
C ASP A 128 3.59 -7.97 -13.56
N GLN A 129 4.62 -7.84 -12.73
CA GLN A 129 4.96 -6.59 -12.07
C GLN A 129 6.45 -6.34 -12.09
N HIS A 130 6.83 -5.07 -12.01
CA HIS A 130 8.21 -4.71 -11.76
C HIS A 130 8.58 -4.97 -10.29
N PRO A 131 9.83 -5.35 -10.01
CA PRO A 131 10.33 -5.38 -8.65
C PRO A 131 10.12 -4.03 -7.96
N HIS A 132 9.72 -4.07 -6.70
CA HIS A 132 9.59 -2.88 -5.87
C HIS A 132 8.58 -1.83 -6.37
N PHE A 133 7.66 -2.21 -7.25
CA PHE A 133 6.56 -1.36 -7.65
C PHE A 133 5.66 -1.03 -6.45
N VAL A 134 5.14 0.20 -6.42
CA VAL A 134 4.16 0.65 -5.42
C VAL A 134 2.82 0.87 -6.12
N PHE A 135 1.86 0.02 -5.80
CA PHE A 135 0.53 0.09 -6.40
C PHE A 135 -0.24 1.33 -5.92
N ASN A 136 -1.04 1.92 -6.79
CA ASN A 136 -1.92 3.05 -6.54
C ASN A 136 -1.19 4.36 -6.17
N PHE A 137 0.10 4.47 -6.50
CA PHE A 137 0.89 5.67 -6.26
C PHE A 137 0.34 6.88 -7.02
N ASP A 138 -0.03 6.72 -8.30
CA ASP A 138 -0.56 7.79 -9.16
C ASP A 138 -1.86 8.42 -8.64
N GLN A 139 -2.59 7.73 -7.75
CA GLN A 139 -3.83 8.23 -7.17
C GLN A 139 -3.61 9.01 -5.87
N GLN A 140 -2.38 9.07 -5.38
CA GLN A 140 -2.07 9.84 -4.18
C GLN A 140 -2.05 11.33 -4.51
N LYS A 141 -2.59 12.12 -3.60
CA LYS A 141 -2.70 13.58 -3.79
C LYS A 141 -1.48 14.28 -3.21
N GLU A 142 -1.03 15.32 -3.85
CA GLU A 142 -0.08 16.25 -3.26
C GLU A 142 -0.65 16.86 -1.98
N ASN A 143 0.21 17.08 -0.98
CA ASN A 143 -0.14 17.70 0.31
C ASN A 143 -1.15 16.92 1.18
N GLN A 144 -1.37 15.63 0.92
CA GLN A 144 -2.13 14.81 1.88
C GLN A 144 -1.32 14.61 3.16
N LYS A 145 -2.00 14.59 4.31
CA LYS A 145 -1.33 14.47 5.60
C LYS A 145 -0.83 13.05 5.87
N TYR A 146 -1.60 12.04 5.47
CA TYR A 146 -1.31 10.64 5.73
C TYR A 146 -1.32 9.82 4.45
N ILE A 147 -0.38 8.87 4.35
CA ILE A 147 -0.37 7.79 3.36
C ILE A 147 -0.62 6.49 4.11
N PHE A 148 -1.62 5.73 3.69
CA PHE A 148 -1.85 4.38 4.19
C PHE A 148 -1.14 3.38 3.30
N VAL A 149 -0.36 2.48 3.91
CA VAL A 149 0.39 1.43 3.21
C VAL A 149 -0.19 0.08 3.59
N CYS A 150 -0.66 -0.66 2.61
CA CYS A 150 -1.25 -1.99 2.74
C CYS A 150 -0.41 -3.04 2.00
N GLU A 151 -0.71 -4.32 2.20
CA GLU A 151 -0.05 -5.42 1.50
C GLU A 151 -0.63 -5.63 0.11
N GLY A 152 -1.95 -5.66 -0.01
CA GLY A 152 -2.68 -6.03 -1.21
C GLY A 152 -3.33 -4.89 -1.97
N PRO A 153 -3.58 -5.07 -3.29
CA PRO A 153 -4.18 -4.01 -4.11
C PRO A 153 -5.63 -3.71 -3.72
N PHE A 154 -6.41 -4.70 -3.27
CA PHE A 154 -7.78 -4.46 -2.78
C PHE A 154 -7.78 -3.60 -1.52
N ASP A 155 -6.86 -3.83 -0.59
CA ASP A 155 -6.74 -3.05 0.63
C ASP A 155 -6.42 -1.59 0.35
N ALA A 156 -5.45 -1.36 -0.55
CA ALA A 156 -5.09 -0.03 -0.99
C ALA A 156 -6.25 0.69 -1.69
N LEU A 157 -7.01 0.01 -2.55
CA LEU A 157 -8.20 0.57 -3.20
C LEU A 157 -9.27 0.92 -2.16
N ALA A 158 -9.53 0.04 -1.19
CA ALA A 158 -10.55 0.23 -0.16
C ALA A 158 -10.31 1.51 0.65
N ILE A 159 -9.09 1.69 1.14
CA ILE A 159 -8.76 2.85 1.99
C ILE A 159 -8.29 4.06 1.17
N GLY A 160 -7.92 3.87 -0.11
CA GLY A 160 -7.32 4.90 -0.97
C GLY A 160 -5.86 5.17 -0.62
N GLY A 161 -5.17 4.15 -0.16
CA GLY A 161 -3.74 4.15 0.11
C GLY A 161 -2.93 3.54 -1.05
N VAL A 162 -1.72 3.06 -0.71
CA VAL A 162 -0.83 2.36 -1.63
C VAL A 162 -0.63 0.91 -1.17
N ALA A 163 -0.22 0.02 -2.09
CA ALA A 163 0.13 -1.35 -1.73
C ALA A 163 1.56 -1.72 -2.14
N LEU A 164 2.17 -2.53 -1.28
CA LEU A 164 3.52 -3.07 -1.49
C LEU A 164 3.53 -4.25 -2.47
N LEU A 165 2.42 -4.98 -2.58
CA LEU A 165 2.24 -6.23 -3.33
C LEU A 165 3.12 -7.38 -2.82
N THR A 166 3.71 -7.20 -1.66
CA THR A 166 4.56 -8.16 -0.92
C THR A 166 4.36 -7.94 0.57
N ASN A 167 4.85 -8.86 1.38
CA ASN A 167 4.89 -8.74 2.83
C ASN A 167 6.21 -8.10 3.35
N GLU A 168 6.96 -7.43 2.49
CA GLU A 168 8.20 -6.74 2.83
C GLU A 168 8.21 -5.33 2.26
N ILE A 169 8.88 -4.41 2.95
CA ILE A 169 9.09 -3.04 2.48
C ILE A 169 10.52 -2.92 1.94
N ALA A 170 10.66 -2.94 0.62
CA ALA A 170 11.95 -2.72 -0.03
C ALA A 170 12.41 -1.25 0.12
N GLU A 171 13.72 -1.04 0.08
CA GLU A 171 14.29 0.30 0.17
C GLU A 171 13.79 1.22 -0.95
N GLN A 172 13.68 0.70 -2.17
CA GLN A 172 13.16 1.47 -3.30
C GLN A 172 11.68 1.86 -3.10
N GLN A 173 10.84 0.95 -2.58
CA GLN A 173 9.43 1.26 -2.25
C GLN A 173 9.34 2.33 -1.17
N SER A 174 10.19 2.25 -0.13
CA SER A 174 10.19 3.26 0.91
C SER A 174 10.59 4.66 0.40
N ARG A 175 11.55 4.74 -0.53
CA ARG A 175 11.91 6.00 -1.19
C ARG A 175 10.76 6.58 -2.01
N ILE A 176 10.05 5.73 -2.79
CA ILE A 176 8.87 6.13 -3.57
C ILE A 176 7.79 6.69 -2.64
N ILE A 177 7.45 5.96 -1.58
CA ILE A 177 6.40 6.37 -0.65
C ILE A 177 6.78 7.65 0.11
N ASN A 178 8.02 7.75 0.57
CA ASN A 178 8.53 8.95 1.26
C ASN A 178 8.55 10.19 0.36
N SER A 179 8.66 10.04 -0.97
CA SER A 179 8.64 11.18 -1.91
C SER A 179 7.30 11.93 -1.90
N LEU A 180 6.22 11.31 -1.40
CA LEU A 180 4.93 11.95 -1.22
C LEU A 180 4.90 13.00 -0.07
N GLY A 181 5.94 13.03 0.78
CA GLY A 181 6.08 14.03 1.83
C GLY A 181 5.04 13.97 2.96
N ALA A 182 4.31 12.86 3.09
CA ALA A 182 3.26 12.68 4.08
C ALA A 182 3.69 11.74 5.22
N GLU A 183 2.96 11.76 6.33
CA GLU A 183 3.12 10.80 7.42
C GLU A 183 2.65 9.41 6.94
N VAL A 184 3.53 8.42 7.01
CA VAL A 184 3.24 7.05 6.54
C VAL A 184 2.70 6.19 7.67
N ILE A 185 1.56 5.54 7.43
CA ILE A 185 0.92 4.61 8.35
C ILE A 185 0.75 3.26 7.65
N VAL A 186 1.49 2.26 8.10
CA VAL A 186 1.34 0.88 7.63
C VAL A 186 0.13 0.24 8.32
N ILE A 187 -0.73 -0.40 7.55
CA ILE A 187 -1.86 -1.19 8.05
C ILE A 187 -1.61 -2.65 7.64
N PRO A 188 -0.97 -3.45 8.48
CA PRO A 188 -0.67 -4.85 8.17
C PRO A 188 -1.93 -5.71 8.23
N ASP A 189 -1.95 -6.78 7.45
CA ASP A 189 -2.97 -7.81 7.55
C ASP A 189 -2.99 -8.41 8.97
N GLN A 190 -4.16 -8.80 9.44
CA GLN A 190 -4.36 -9.32 10.81
C GLN A 190 -3.97 -10.80 10.90
N ASP A 191 -2.79 -11.15 10.37
CA ASP A 191 -2.22 -12.49 10.38
C ASP A 191 -0.71 -12.48 10.71
N ARG A 192 -0.07 -13.66 10.71
CA ARG A 192 1.36 -13.76 11.01
C ARG A 192 2.25 -13.15 9.93
N ALA A 193 1.80 -13.12 8.68
CA ALA A 193 2.58 -12.54 7.58
C ALA A 193 2.69 -11.03 7.73
N GLY A 194 1.61 -10.35 8.14
CA GLY A 194 1.60 -8.91 8.38
C GLY A 194 2.55 -8.45 9.49
N LEU A 195 2.92 -9.33 10.44
CA LEU A 195 3.87 -8.98 11.51
C LEU A 195 5.29 -8.64 10.99
N VAL A 196 5.64 -9.09 9.80
CA VAL A 196 6.96 -8.81 9.19
C VAL A 196 7.13 -7.32 8.90
N LEU A 197 6.04 -6.62 8.58
CA LEU A 197 6.07 -5.20 8.25
C LEU A 197 6.43 -4.29 9.44
N PHE A 198 6.20 -4.74 10.68
CA PHE A 198 6.40 -3.94 11.90
C PHE A 198 7.86 -3.49 12.06
N ASP A 199 8.80 -4.42 11.91
CA ASP A 199 10.22 -4.14 12.16
C ASP A 199 10.74 -3.14 11.12
N ARG A 200 10.41 -3.38 9.85
CA ARG A 200 10.86 -2.51 8.78
C ARG A 200 10.21 -1.13 8.81
N ALA A 201 8.93 -1.05 9.16
CA ALA A 201 8.26 0.24 9.38
C ALA A 201 8.91 1.04 10.51
N ALA A 202 9.29 0.37 11.61
CA ALA A 202 9.97 1.00 12.74
C ALA A 202 11.36 1.54 12.34
N GLU A 203 12.15 0.79 11.55
CA GLU A 203 13.45 1.23 11.02
C GLU A 203 13.32 2.45 10.11
N LEU A 204 12.25 2.53 9.32
CA LEU A 204 11.97 3.65 8.43
C LEU A 204 11.38 4.87 9.15
N GLY A 205 11.08 4.76 10.46
CA GLY A 205 10.40 5.81 11.22
C GLY A 205 8.91 5.96 10.86
N TRP A 206 8.33 5.01 10.15
CA TRP A 206 6.91 4.98 9.83
C TRP A 206 6.08 4.56 11.03
N ALA A 207 4.81 4.92 11.02
CA ALA A 207 3.86 4.42 12.02
C ALA A 207 3.22 3.11 11.56
N VAL A 208 2.82 2.26 12.52
CA VAL A 208 2.07 1.03 12.28
C VAL A 208 0.74 1.13 12.99
N ALA A 209 -0.36 1.00 12.27
CA ALA A 209 -1.69 0.92 12.83
C ALA A 209 -1.92 -0.47 13.46
N ILE A 210 -2.58 -0.49 14.62
CA ILE A 210 -2.93 -1.71 15.34
C ILE A 210 -4.41 -1.66 15.66
N PRO A 211 -5.24 -1.78 14.62
CA PRO A 211 -6.67 -1.67 14.80
C PRO A 211 -7.22 -2.85 15.61
N ASN A 212 -8.22 -2.58 16.42
CA ASN A 212 -8.91 -3.60 17.18
C ASN A 212 -10.21 -4.03 16.49
N TRP A 213 -10.07 -4.58 15.30
CA TRP A 213 -11.20 -5.10 14.53
C TRP A 213 -11.70 -6.44 15.09
N ASP A 214 -12.92 -6.82 14.70
CA ASP A 214 -13.49 -8.12 15.05
C ASP A 214 -12.61 -9.26 14.52
N PRO A 215 -12.58 -10.42 15.18
CA PRO A 215 -11.67 -11.53 14.83
C PRO A 215 -11.82 -12.09 13.40
N ASP A 216 -12.99 -11.90 12.79
CA ASP A 216 -13.30 -12.33 11.43
C ASP A 216 -12.88 -11.31 10.34
N VAL A 217 -12.48 -10.10 10.74
CA VAL A 217 -11.95 -9.04 9.85
C VAL A 217 -10.44 -9.20 9.74
N LYS A 218 -9.97 -9.62 8.56
CA LYS A 218 -8.58 -10.04 8.37
C LYS A 218 -7.69 -9.00 7.71
N ASP A 219 -8.27 -8.17 6.86
CA ASP A 219 -7.55 -7.18 6.08
C ASP A 219 -8.29 -5.83 6.05
N THR A 220 -7.64 -4.83 5.48
CA THR A 220 -8.19 -3.47 5.38
C THR A 220 -9.44 -3.42 4.52
N ALA A 221 -9.53 -4.21 3.45
CA ALA A 221 -10.69 -4.24 2.58
C ALA A 221 -11.92 -4.83 3.29
N ASP A 222 -11.75 -5.90 4.06
CA ASP A 222 -12.80 -6.46 4.92
C ASP A 222 -13.26 -5.44 5.97
N ALA A 223 -12.33 -4.71 6.59
CA ALA A 223 -12.63 -3.66 7.55
C ALA A 223 -13.44 -2.50 6.92
N VAL A 224 -13.03 -2.03 5.75
CA VAL A 224 -13.74 -0.96 5.03
C VAL A 224 -15.16 -1.41 4.65
N GLN A 225 -15.32 -2.64 4.20
CA GLN A 225 -16.63 -3.19 3.87
C GLN A 225 -17.55 -3.25 5.10
N ARG A 226 -17.01 -3.60 6.27
CA ARG A 226 -17.79 -3.77 7.50
C ARG A 226 -18.09 -2.47 8.22
N TYR A 227 -17.10 -1.59 8.34
CA TYR A 227 -17.19 -0.39 9.19
C TYR A 227 -17.26 0.92 8.39
N GLY A 228 -16.99 0.87 7.10
CA GLY A 228 -16.90 2.05 6.24
C GLY A 228 -15.51 2.69 6.22
N ARG A 229 -15.14 3.25 5.07
CA ARG A 229 -13.81 3.80 4.79
C ARG A 229 -13.37 4.86 5.80
N LEU A 230 -14.24 5.82 6.09
CA LEU A 230 -13.89 6.91 7.02
C LEU A 230 -13.58 6.40 8.43
N PHE A 231 -14.35 5.43 8.91
CA PHE A 231 -14.09 4.79 10.21
C PHE A 231 -12.72 4.14 10.23
N VAL A 232 -12.40 3.32 9.22
CA VAL A 232 -11.10 2.61 9.15
C VAL A 232 -9.93 3.58 9.06
N MET A 233 -10.04 4.66 8.28
CA MET A 233 -9.00 5.71 8.23
C MET A 233 -8.77 6.35 9.61
N VAL A 234 -9.83 6.74 10.29
CA VAL A 234 -9.74 7.37 11.63
C VAL A 234 -9.20 6.39 12.67
N ASP A 235 -9.62 5.13 12.61
CA ASP A 235 -9.14 4.08 13.51
C ASP A 235 -7.64 3.80 13.28
N ALA A 236 -7.21 3.67 12.02
CA ALA A 236 -5.81 3.51 11.68
C ALA A 236 -4.94 4.68 12.19
N ILE A 237 -5.39 5.92 12.04
CA ILE A 237 -4.67 7.10 12.56
C ILE A 237 -4.60 7.08 14.10
N LYS A 238 -5.71 6.76 14.79
CA LYS A 238 -5.78 6.75 16.24
C LYS A 238 -4.98 5.63 16.89
N THR A 239 -4.90 4.48 16.24
CA THR A 239 -4.20 3.30 16.74
C THR A 239 -2.74 3.22 16.30
N ALA A 240 -2.32 4.12 15.38
CA ALA A 240 -0.96 4.17 14.87
C ALA A 240 0.06 4.37 15.99
N GLN A 241 1.05 3.48 16.03
CA GLN A 241 2.20 3.54 16.94
C GLN A 241 3.44 3.91 16.14
N GLN A 242 4.24 4.85 16.66
CA GLN A 242 5.49 5.28 16.06
C GLN A 242 6.64 5.12 17.04
N GLY A 243 7.82 4.78 16.51
CA GLY A 243 9.03 4.55 17.27
C GLY A 243 9.20 3.09 17.70
N GLN A 244 10.48 2.64 17.65
CA GLN A 244 10.88 1.23 17.80
C GLN A 244 10.25 0.54 19.02
N ILE A 245 10.29 1.20 20.19
CA ILE A 245 9.81 0.59 21.45
C ILE A 245 8.29 0.33 21.38
N LYS A 246 7.51 1.34 20.94
CA LYS A 246 6.06 1.22 20.89
C LYS A 246 5.62 0.20 19.86
N ILE A 247 6.26 0.20 18.68
CA ILE A 247 5.96 -0.77 17.62
C ILE A 247 6.31 -2.19 18.07
N ASN A 248 7.45 -2.40 18.73
CA ASN A 248 7.82 -3.73 19.26
C ASN A 248 6.85 -4.23 20.34
N MET A 249 6.38 -3.34 21.22
CA MET A 249 5.35 -3.72 22.21
C MET A 249 4.04 -4.12 21.53
N ALA A 250 3.62 -3.36 20.54
CA ALA A 250 2.42 -3.60 19.78
C ALA A 250 2.51 -4.90 18.95
N LYS A 251 3.66 -5.17 18.33
CA LYS A 251 3.92 -6.44 17.63
C LYS A 251 3.72 -7.63 18.58
N LYS A 252 4.31 -7.60 19.78
CA LYS A 252 4.12 -8.66 20.78
C LYS A 252 2.66 -8.84 21.21
N GLN A 253 1.91 -7.75 21.36
CA GLN A 253 0.49 -7.83 21.66
C GLN A 253 -0.30 -8.50 20.54
N GLN A 254 0.02 -8.17 19.28
CA GLN A 254 -0.62 -8.79 18.12
C GLN A 254 -0.25 -10.28 17.99
N GLU A 255 1.00 -10.65 18.23
CA GLU A 255 1.43 -12.05 18.29
C GLU A 255 0.61 -12.85 19.31
N HIS A 256 0.48 -12.35 20.52
CA HIS A 256 -0.34 -13.00 21.56
C HIS A 256 -1.83 -13.07 21.21
N LYS A 257 -2.37 -12.06 20.51
CA LYS A 257 -3.76 -12.10 20.02
C LYS A 257 -3.94 -13.22 19.01
N LEU A 258 -3.03 -13.34 18.05
CA LEU A 258 -3.08 -14.40 17.01
C LEU A 258 -2.94 -15.80 17.62
N GLU A 259 -2.02 -16.00 18.57
CA GLU A 259 -1.86 -17.27 19.29
C GLU A 259 -3.15 -17.72 20.01
N ARG A 260 -3.88 -16.78 20.60
CA ARG A 260 -5.17 -17.08 21.27
C ARG A 260 -6.24 -17.50 20.28
N LEU A 261 -6.26 -16.88 19.07
CA LEU A 261 -7.25 -17.22 18.04
C LEU A 261 -6.98 -18.58 17.39
N GLU A 262 -5.70 -19.00 17.30
CA GLU A 262 -5.32 -20.31 16.77
C GLU A 262 -5.61 -21.47 17.75
N ASN A 263 -5.76 -21.18 19.03
CA ASN A 263 -5.99 -22.19 20.09
C ASN A 263 -7.49 -22.37 20.44
N VAL A 264 -8.40 -21.71 19.75
CA VAL A 264 -9.86 -21.82 19.85
C VAL A 264 -10.44 -22.55 18.65
#